data_94883d581c0f7723632c148db1d2d3d6
#
_entry.id   94883d581c0f7723632c148db1d2d3d6
#
_cell.length_a   1.000
_cell.length_b   1.000
_cell.length_c   1.000
_cell.angle_alpha   90.00
_cell.angle_beta   90.00
_cell.angle_gamma   90.00
#
_symmetry.space_group_name_H-M   'P 1'
#
loop_
_entity.id
_entity.type
_entity.pdbx_description
1 polymer ?
#
loop_
_entity_poly.entity_id
_entity_poly.type
_entity_poly.pdbx_seq_one_letter_code
_entity_poly.pdbx_strand_id
1 'polypeptide(L)'
;MAKGLGRGLSALFSDTEEAYENAHTELGETGLAGATEVDVSEIFPNPHQPRKSFDENAMNDLANSIREHGIISPLVVNKNKDGTYMIIAGERRYRAAMKAGLTKVPVIIKELDDKEIQEISLIENLQREDLNPIEAAYGMKRLMEEFGLTQEQLAERLGKSRPAIANTLRLLTLAEEVVDMVREGKLSSGHARTLVPVAKE
;
A
#
# COMPACT_ATOMS: atom_id res chain seq x y z
N MET A 1 -17.99 18.83 -8.55
CA MET A 1 -17.89 17.58 -9.32
C MET A 1 -16.50 17.00 -9.03
N ALA A 2 -16.42 16.09 -8.08
CA ALA A 2 -15.17 15.43 -7.71
C ALA A 2 -14.85 14.36 -8.78
N LYS A 3 -13.81 14.59 -9.57
CA LYS A 3 -13.28 13.64 -10.56
C LYS A 3 -12.57 12.50 -9.82
N GLY A 4 -13.02 11.26 -10.09
CA GLY A 4 -12.59 10.05 -9.42
C GLY A 4 -11.08 9.82 -9.36
N LEU A 5 -10.57 9.75 -8.15
CA LEU A 5 -9.21 9.29 -7.78
C LEU A 5 -9.05 7.75 -7.86
N GLY A 6 -10.15 7.02 -8.12
CA GLY A 6 -10.21 5.56 -7.92
C GLY A 6 -9.37 4.70 -8.88
N ARG A 7 -9.12 5.13 -10.12
CA ARG A 7 -8.35 4.34 -11.10
C ARG A 7 -6.84 4.58 -11.08
N GLY A 8 -6.39 5.71 -10.54
CA GLY A 8 -4.96 6.06 -10.47
C GLY A 8 -4.23 5.45 -9.28
N LEU A 9 -4.91 5.19 -8.18
CA LEU A 9 -4.30 4.67 -6.94
C LEU A 9 -3.94 3.18 -7.03
N SER A 10 -4.76 2.38 -7.69
CA SER A 10 -4.47 0.93 -7.87
C SER A 10 -3.17 0.68 -8.65
N ALA A 11 -2.85 1.52 -9.63
CA ALA A 11 -1.61 1.44 -10.40
C ALA A 11 -0.35 1.88 -9.63
N LEU A 12 -0.51 2.60 -8.51
CA LEU A 12 0.61 3.10 -7.70
C LEU A 12 1.12 2.06 -6.68
N PHE A 13 0.33 1.02 -6.38
CA PHE A 13 0.60 0.11 -5.26
C PHE A 13 0.96 -1.33 -5.68
N SER A 14 1.00 -1.65 -6.97
CA SER A 14 1.38 -2.97 -7.44
C SER A 14 2.91 -3.12 -7.46
N ASP A 15 3.47 -3.56 -6.35
CA ASP A 15 4.88 -3.99 -6.23
C ASP A 15 5.10 -5.46 -6.67
N THR A 16 4.16 -6.07 -7.38
CA THR A 16 4.26 -7.45 -7.88
C THR A 16 4.82 -7.48 -9.31
N GLU A 17 5.60 -8.51 -9.64
CA GLU A 17 6.18 -8.71 -10.98
C GLU A 17 5.15 -8.69 -12.11
N GLU A 18 3.90 -9.14 -11.88
CA GLU A 18 2.80 -9.08 -12.85
C GLU A 18 2.36 -7.65 -13.19
N ALA A 19 2.47 -6.71 -12.26
CA ALA A 19 2.23 -5.30 -12.52
C ALA A 19 3.39 -4.66 -13.30
N TYR A 20 4.60 -5.21 -13.21
CA TYR A 20 5.75 -4.83 -14.03
C TYR A 20 5.51 -5.14 -15.50
N GLU A 21 5.00 -6.33 -15.84
CA GLU A 21 4.71 -6.72 -17.23
C GLU A 21 3.52 -5.96 -17.84
N ASN A 22 2.47 -5.71 -17.06
CA ASN A 22 1.31 -4.95 -17.52
C ASN A 22 1.61 -3.45 -17.67
N ALA A 23 2.43 -2.87 -16.77
CA ALA A 23 2.89 -1.48 -16.89
C ALA A 23 3.83 -1.28 -18.10
N HIS A 24 4.62 -2.29 -18.47
CA HIS A 24 5.48 -2.24 -19.66
C HIS A 24 4.67 -2.23 -20.97
N THR A 25 3.48 -2.80 -20.97
CA THR A 25 2.64 -2.89 -22.20
C THR A 25 1.78 -1.62 -22.42
N GLU A 26 1.41 -0.92 -21.35
CA GLU A 26 0.59 0.31 -21.44
C GLU A 26 1.40 1.62 -21.32
N LEU A 27 2.64 1.58 -20.84
CA LEU A 27 3.49 2.75 -20.56
C LEU A 27 4.72 2.82 -21.49
N GLY A 28 4.52 2.54 -22.78
CA GLY A 28 5.49 2.89 -23.80
C GLY A 28 5.86 4.38 -23.67
N GLU A 29 7.14 4.71 -23.50
CA GLU A 29 7.77 6.05 -23.46
C GLU A 29 7.21 7.08 -22.45
N THR A 30 6.11 6.81 -21.74
CA THR A 30 5.44 7.74 -20.81
C THR A 30 5.70 7.45 -19.31
N GLY A 31 6.46 6.41 -18.97
CA GLY A 31 6.74 6.04 -17.56
C GLY A 31 7.42 7.13 -16.73
N LEU A 32 8.09 8.07 -17.37
CA LEU A 32 8.75 9.24 -16.76
C LEU A 32 7.97 10.55 -16.97
N ALA A 33 6.82 10.53 -17.65
CA ALA A 33 6.02 11.73 -17.86
C ALA A 33 5.54 12.29 -16.52
N GLY A 34 6.08 13.47 -16.16
CA GLY A 34 5.80 14.12 -14.87
C GLY A 34 6.74 13.74 -13.71
N ALA A 35 7.76 12.92 -13.94
CA ALA A 35 8.80 12.68 -12.95
C ALA A 35 9.83 13.83 -12.97
N THR A 36 10.27 14.23 -11.78
CA THR A 36 11.33 15.20 -11.54
C THR A 36 12.49 14.52 -10.86
N GLU A 37 13.72 14.83 -11.20
CA GLU A 37 14.90 14.35 -10.46
C GLU A 37 15.08 15.15 -9.16
N VAL A 38 15.19 14.43 -8.05
CA VAL A 38 15.43 15.00 -6.71
C VAL A 38 16.66 14.36 -6.09
N ASP A 39 17.44 15.15 -5.36
CA ASP A 39 18.58 14.65 -4.62
C ASP A 39 18.15 13.66 -3.52
N VAL A 40 18.83 12.51 -3.45
CA VAL A 40 18.54 11.46 -2.46
C VAL A 40 18.63 11.98 -1.03
N SER A 41 19.52 12.99 -0.79
CA SER A 41 19.69 13.63 0.52
C SER A 41 18.48 14.47 0.98
N GLU A 42 17.61 14.87 0.06
CA GLU A 42 16.38 15.63 0.36
C GLU A 42 15.17 14.73 0.60
N ILE A 43 15.33 13.41 0.41
CA ILE A 43 14.25 12.42 0.52
C ILE A 43 14.37 11.67 1.84
N PHE A 44 13.27 11.59 2.59
CA PHE A 44 13.22 10.93 3.89
C PHE A 44 12.17 9.81 3.90
N PRO A 45 12.46 8.68 4.58
CA PRO A 45 11.49 7.61 4.78
C PRO A 45 10.28 8.09 5.58
N ASN A 46 9.11 7.53 5.31
CA ASN A 46 7.93 7.77 6.13
C ASN A 46 8.09 7.03 7.48
N PRO A 47 8.07 7.74 8.64
CA PRO A 47 8.22 7.13 9.97
C PRO A 47 7.09 6.15 10.31
N HIS A 48 5.95 6.24 9.63
CA HIS A 48 4.79 5.36 9.82
C HIS A 48 4.81 4.11 8.95
N GLN A 49 5.86 3.88 8.16
CA GLN A 49 6.02 2.70 7.31
C GLN A 49 6.17 1.42 8.17
N PRO A 50 5.30 0.41 7.97
CA PRO A 50 5.28 -0.79 8.80
C PRO A 50 6.40 -1.78 8.49
N ARG A 51 7.01 -1.71 7.30
CA ARG A 51 8.02 -2.68 6.85
C ARG A 51 9.40 -2.36 7.43
N LYS A 52 9.78 -3.08 8.50
CA LYS A 52 11.08 -2.92 9.18
C LYS A 52 12.16 -3.91 8.74
N SER A 53 11.80 -5.04 8.11
CA SER A 53 12.74 -6.05 7.65
C SER A 53 12.72 -6.18 6.13
N PHE A 54 13.89 -6.16 5.53
CA PHE A 54 14.11 -6.37 4.09
C PHE A 54 15.08 -7.54 3.94
N ASP A 55 14.77 -8.45 3.01
CA ASP A 55 15.72 -9.48 2.61
C ASP A 55 16.94 -8.82 1.96
N GLU A 56 18.13 -9.07 2.54
CA GLU A 56 19.38 -8.47 2.07
C GLU A 56 19.75 -8.93 0.66
N ASN A 57 19.47 -10.18 0.29
CA ASN A 57 19.78 -10.70 -1.03
C ASN A 57 18.91 -10.02 -2.09
N ALA A 58 17.59 -10.00 -1.87
CA ALA A 58 16.65 -9.30 -2.75
C ALA A 58 16.93 -7.80 -2.85
N MET A 59 17.49 -7.18 -1.80
CA MET A 59 17.89 -5.78 -1.81
C MET A 59 19.18 -5.56 -2.62
N ASN A 60 20.13 -6.51 -2.56
CA ASN A 60 21.36 -6.46 -3.36
C ASN A 60 21.06 -6.61 -4.85
N ASP A 61 20.20 -7.54 -5.22
CA ASP A 61 19.78 -7.75 -6.61
C ASP A 61 19.11 -6.50 -7.19
N LEU A 62 18.19 -5.90 -6.41
CA LEU A 62 17.56 -4.65 -6.81
C LEU A 62 18.57 -3.50 -6.94
N ALA A 63 19.56 -3.38 -6.03
CA ALA A 63 20.60 -2.36 -6.11
C ALA A 63 21.50 -2.55 -7.33
N ASN A 64 21.81 -3.80 -7.70
CA ASN A 64 22.56 -4.10 -8.92
C ASN A 64 21.77 -3.71 -10.18
N SER A 65 20.49 -4.09 -10.24
CA SER A 65 19.61 -3.70 -11.35
C SER A 65 19.50 -2.17 -11.48
N ILE A 66 19.32 -1.45 -10.36
CA ILE A 66 19.27 0.01 -10.36
C ILE A 66 20.60 0.64 -10.79
N ARG A 67 21.74 0.03 -10.48
CA ARG A 67 23.06 0.51 -10.93
C ARG A 67 23.23 0.41 -12.43
N GLU A 68 22.68 -0.65 -13.06
CA GLU A 68 22.79 -0.89 -14.49
C GLU A 68 21.75 -0.10 -15.32
N HIS A 69 20.52 -0.01 -14.82
CA HIS A 69 19.38 0.49 -15.60
C HIS A 69 18.75 1.77 -15.04
N GLY A 70 19.21 2.22 -13.87
CA GLY A 70 18.56 3.32 -13.16
C GLY A 70 17.22 2.90 -12.52
N ILE A 71 16.47 3.87 -12.05
CA ILE A 71 15.11 3.68 -11.53
C ILE A 71 14.13 3.87 -12.69
N ILE A 72 13.56 2.78 -13.17
CA ILE A 72 12.59 2.78 -14.27
C ILE A 72 11.23 3.32 -13.82
N SER A 73 10.78 2.92 -12.62
CA SER A 73 9.52 3.41 -12.03
C SER A 73 9.82 4.45 -10.95
N PRO A 74 9.39 5.71 -11.12
CA PRO A 74 9.68 6.80 -10.17
C PRO A 74 9.17 6.49 -8.76
N LEU A 75 9.83 7.07 -7.75
CA LEU A 75 9.32 7.11 -6.39
C LEU A 75 8.12 8.05 -6.32
N VAL A 76 7.20 7.81 -5.40
CA VAL A 76 6.13 8.77 -5.09
C VAL A 76 6.47 9.43 -3.76
N VAL A 77 6.56 10.75 -3.76
CA VAL A 77 6.95 11.54 -2.59
C VAL A 77 5.94 12.64 -2.31
N ASN A 78 5.80 13.00 -1.04
CA ASN A 78 5.09 14.19 -0.61
C ASN A 78 6.08 15.32 -0.33
N LYS A 79 5.80 16.51 -0.82
CA LYS A 79 6.61 17.68 -0.53
C LYS A 79 6.27 18.24 0.85
N ASN A 80 7.25 18.32 1.73
CA ASN A 80 7.12 18.92 3.05
C ASN A 80 7.21 20.46 2.97
N LYS A 81 6.74 21.15 4.02
CA LYS A 81 6.77 22.61 4.10
C LYS A 81 8.18 23.20 4.14
N ASP A 82 9.16 22.43 4.59
CA ASP A 82 10.58 22.80 4.64
C ASP A 82 11.33 22.58 3.32
N GLY A 83 10.64 22.11 2.29
CA GLY A 83 11.20 21.83 0.98
C GLY A 83 11.76 20.42 0.81
N THR A 84 11.79 19.61 1.86
CA THR A 84 12.18 18.19 1.80
C THR A 84 11.06 17.32 1.27
N TYR A 85 11.36 16.04 1.03
CA TYR A 85 10.41 15.09 0.45
C TYR A 85 10.26 13.86 1.34
N MET A 86 9.03 13.47 1.64
CA MET A 86 8.72 12.24 2.37
C MET A 86 8.24 11.16 1.42
N ILE A 87 8.78 9.94 1.52
CA ILE A 87 8.41 8.82 0.67
C ILE A 87 6.98 8.37 1.01
N ILE A 88 6.10 8.34 -0.01
CA ILE A 88 4.77 7.75 0.07
C ILE A 88 4.85 6.30 -0.41
N ALA A 89 5.48 6.06 -1.58
CA ALA A 89 5.66 4.73 -2.15
C ALA A 89 7.04 4.59 -2.80
N GLY A 90 7.61 3.38 -2.77
CA GLY A 90 8.92 3.08 -3.36
C GLY A 90 10.08 3.02 -2.37
N GLU A 91 9.85 2.78 -1.09
CA GLU A 91 10.89 2.67 -0.04
C GLU A 91 12.02 1.68 -0.42
N ARG A 92 11.69 0.51 -1.01
CA ARG A 92 12.68 -0.46 -1.46
C ARG A 92 13.60 0.12 -2.55
N ARG A 93 13.00 0.81 -3.54
CA ARG A 93 13.74 1.46 -4.63
C ARG A 93 14.65 2.57 -4.11
N TYR A 94 14.17 3.36 -3.15
CA TYR A 94 14.96 4.39 -2.49
C TYR A 94 16.19 3.80 -1.78
N ARG A 95 16.00 2.77 -0.95
CA ARG A 95 17.10 2.10 -0.25
C ARG A 95 18.09 1.44 -1.19
N ALA A 96 17.58 0.79 -2.24
CA ALA A 96 18.41 0.18 -3.26
C ALA A 96 19.19 1.22 -4.08
N ALA A 97 18.60 2.40 -4.36
CA ALA A 97 19.28 3.52 -5.00
C ALA A 97 20.42 4.08 -4.16
N MET A 98 20.19 4.26 -2.85
CA MET A 98 21.29 4.64 -1.92
C MET A 98 22.41 3.60 -1.92
N LYS A 99 22.07 2.31 -1.89
CA LYS A 99 23.04 1.21 -1.93
C LYS A 99 23.76 1.12 -3.27
N ALA A 100 23.09 1.50 -4.35
CA ALA A 100 23.68 1.61 -5.69
C ALA A 100 24.59 2.85 -5.85
N GLY A 101 24.53 3.82 -4.92
CA GLY A 101 25.33 5.04 -4.94
C GLY A 101 24.76 6.15 -5.82
N LEU A 102 23.45 6.12 -6.11
CA LEU A 102 22.82 7.21 -6.85
C LEU A 102 22.72 8.46 -5.98
N THR A 103 23.01 9.62 -6.58
CA THR A 103 22.85 10.93 -5.93
C THR A 103 21.50 11.56 -6.20
N LYS A 104 20.85 11.18 -7.32
CA LYS A 104 19.53 11.66 -7.72
C LYS A 104 18.63 10.48 -8.10
N VAL A 105 17.34 10.65 -7.89
CA VAL A 105 16.31 9.65 -8.24
C VAL A 105 15.08 10.32 -8.85
N PRO A 106 14.42 9.68 -9.82
CA PRO A 106 13.19 10.19 -10.39
C PRO A 106 12.06 10.05 -9.38
N VAL A 107 11.31 11.13 -9.16
CA VAL A 107 10.17 11.18 -8.24
C VAL A 107 8.94 11.79 -8.88
N ILE A 108 7.78 11.33 -8.48
CA ILE A 108 6.49 12.00 -8.71
C ILE A 108 6.14 12.71 -7.41
N ILE A 109 6.09 14.04 -7.48
CA ILE A 109 5.75 14.85 -6.32
C ILE A 109 4.23 14.93 -6.19
N LYS A 110 3.72 14.61 -5.01
CA LYS A 110 2.34 14.81 -4.61
C LYS A 110 2.29 15.88 -3.51
N GLU A 111 1.24 16.67 -3.51
CA GLU A 111 0.91 17.59 -2.44
C GLU A 111 -0.31 17.00 -1.71
N LEU A 112 -0.05 16.22 -0.69
CA LEU A 112 -1.05 15.54 0.12
C LEU A 112 -1.04 16.14 1.52
N ASP A 113 -2.21 16.22 2.12
CA ASP A 113 -2.31 16.57 3.54
C ASP A 113 -1.97 15.35 4.43
N ASP A 114 -1.74 15.61 5.72
CA ASP A 114 -1.36 14.56 6.68
C ASP A 114 -2.40 13.44 6.76
N LYS A 115 -3.68 13.77 6.54
CA LYS A 115 -4.79 12.81 6.56
C LYS A 115 -4.75 11.90 5.34
N GLU A 116 -4.50 12.45 4.16
CA GLU A 116 -4.35 11.68 2.93
C GLU A 116 -3.13 10.75 2.98
N ILE A 117 -2.01 11.22 3.56
CA ILE A 117 -0.81 10.40 3.77
C ILE A 117 -1.10 9.22 4.69
N GLN A 118 -1.81 9.45 5.81
CA GLN A 118 -2.22 8.39 6.73
C GLN A 118 -3.15 7.39 6.06
N GLU A 119 -4.11 7.86 5.27
CA GLU A 119 -5.03 7.01 4.53
C GLU A 119 -4.29 6.09 3.57
N ILE A 120 -3.39 6.64 2.76
CA ILE A 120 -2.58 5.87 1.80
C ILE A 120 -1.73 4.82 2.51
N SER A 121 -1.09 5.19 3.62
CA SER A 121 -0.28 4.25 4.41
C SER A 121 -1.10 3.10 4.99
N LEU A 122 -2.33 3.37 5.44
CA LEU A 122 -3.24 2.33 5.94
C LEU A 122 -3.74 1.42 4.82
N ILE A 123 -4.03 1.96 3.63
CA ILE A 123 -4.43 1.19 2.45
C ILE A 123 -3.30 0.28 2.01
N GLU A 124 -2.06 0.79 1.88
CA GLU A 124 -0.88 -0.01 1.53
C GLU A 124 -0.70 -1.18 2.49
N ASN A 125 -0.75 -0.91 3.80
CA ASN A 125 -0.63 -1.96 4.80
C ASN A 125 -1.74 -3.02 4.69
N LEU A 126 -2.95 -2.62 4.31
CA LEU A 126 -4.09 -3.52 4.16
C LEU A 126 -4.04 -4.38 2.88
N GLN A 127 -3.24 -3.98 1.90
CA GLN A 127 -3.04 -4.73 0.65
C GLN A 127 -1.93 -5.77 0.73
N ARG A 128 -1.26 -5.92 1.89
CA ARG A 128 -0.25 -6.96 2.09
C ARG A 128 -0.87 -8.35 1.99
N GLU A 129 -0.20 -9.25 1.28
CA GLU A 129 -0.66 -10.63 1.07
C GLU A 129 -0.61 -11.50 2.33
N ASP A 130 0.24 -11.14 3.29
CA ASP A 130 0.49 -11.89 4.54
C ASP A 130 -0.43 -11.49 5.70
N LEU A 131 -1.43 -10.64 5.49
CA LEU A 131 -2.36 -10.21 6.53
C LEU A 131 -3.32 -11.33 6.95
N ASN A 132 -3.41 -11.52 8.26
CA ASN A 132 -4.45 -12.34 8.85
C ASN A 132 -5.85 -11.74 8.56
N PRO A 133 -6.88 -12.56 8.29
CA PRO A 133 -8.25 -12.07 8.03
C PRO A 133 -8.83 -11.16 9.12
N ILE A 134 -8.45 -11.36 10.37
CA ILE A 134 -8.88 -10.53 11.50
C ILE A 134 -8.15 -9.18 11.51
N GLU A 135 -6.84 -9.17 11.22
CA GLU A 135 -6.07 -7.92 11.06
C GLU A 135 -6.61 -7.08 9.90
N ALA A 136 -6.90 -7.74 8.78
CA ALA A 136 -7.54 -7.08 7.64
C ALA A 136 -8.90 -6.47 8.02
N ALA A 137 -9.72 -7.18 8.81
CA ALA A 137 -11.01 -6.68 9.26
C ALA A 137 -10.88 -5.45 10.17
N TYR A 138 -9.93 -5.45 11.12
CA TYR A 138 -9.64 -4.29 11.96
C TYR A 138 -9.09 -3.11 11.14
N GLY A 139 -8.18 -3.35 10.20
CA GLY A 139 -7.68 -2.31 9.31
C GLY A 139 -8.79 -1.66 8.47
N MET A 140 -9.71 -2.48 7.92
CA MET A 140 -10.88 -1.98 7.19
C MET A 140 -11.81 -1.15 8.08
N LYS A 141 -12.09 -1.64 9.30
CA LYS A 141 -12.91 -0.92 10.28
C LYS A 141 -12.27 0.43 10.63
N ARG A 142 -10.98 0.44 10.91
CA ARG A 142 -10.22 1.65 11.22
C ARG A 142 -10.27 2.68 10.09
N LEU A 143 -10.07 2.26 8.83
CA LEU A 143 -10.19 3.13 7.65
C LEU A 143 -11.59 3.77 7.56
N MET A 144 -12.64 2.98 7.79
CA MET A 144 -14.00 3.49 7.77
C MET A 144 -14.25 4.53 8.88
N GLU A 145 -13.76 4.28 10.10
CA GLU A 145 -13.98 5.15 11.26
C GLU A 145 -13.15 6.44 11.19
N GLU A 146 -11.85 6.35 10.85
CA GLU A 146 -10.94 7.51 10.83
C GLU A 146 -11.19 8.43 9.63
N PHE A 147 -11.59 7.86 8.48
CA PHE A 147 -11.78 8.64 7.24
C PHE A 147 -13.25 8.82 6.84
N GLY A 148 -14.18 8.28 7.63
CA GLY A 148 -15.63 8.42 7.38
C GLY A 148 -16.09 7.69 6.12
N LEU A 149 -15.44 6.58 5.75
CA LEU A 149 -15.72 5.87 4.51
C LEU A 149 -16.92 4.93 4.65
N THR A 150 -17.75 4.88 3.62
CA THR A 150 -18.74 3.82 3.46
C THR A 150 -18.06 2.52 2.99
N GLN A 151 -18.73 1.37 3.17
CA GLN A 151 -18.21 0.10 2.66
C GLN A 151 -18.03 0.09 1.14
N GLU A 152 -18.81 0.87 0.41
CA GLU A 152 -18.72 1.00 -1.05
C GLU A 152 -17.47 1.79 -1.45
N GLN A 153 -17.23 2.93 -0.80
CA GLN A 153 -16.02 3.73 -1.02
C GLN A 153 -14.75 2.97 -0.63
N LEU A 154 -14.79 2.22 0.49
CA LEU A 154 -13.66 1.37 0.89
C LEU A 154 -13.41 0.25 -0.12
N ALA A 155 -14.47 -0.37 -0.65
CA ALA A 155 -14.36 -1.40 -1.68
C ALA A 155 -13.68 -0.87 -2.95
N GLU A 156 -14.09 0.32 -3.43
CA GLU A 156 -13.47 0.99 -4.57
C GLU A 156 -11.98 1.26 -4.35
N ARG A 157 -11.62 1.80 -3.16
CA ARG A 157 -10.22 2.13 -2.82
C ARG A 157 -9.31 0.92 -2.69
N LEU A 158 -9.85 -0.21 -2.20
CA LEU A 158 -9.10 -1.47 -2.05
C LEU A 158 -9.14 -2.35 -3.30
N GLY A 159 -9.83 -1.96 -4.38
CA GLY A 159 -10.03 -2.79 -5.56
C GLY A 159 -10.81 -4.08 -5.27
N LYS A 160 -11.66 -4.08 -4.22
CA LYS A 160 -12.44 -5.24 -3.79
C LYS A 160 -13.93 -5.03 -4.02
N SER A 161 -14.71 -6.11 -4.02
CA SER A 161 -16.16 -5.99 -4.08
C SER A 161 -16.73 -5.58 -2.70
N ARG A 162 -17.82 -4.78 -2.68
CA ARG A 162 -18.52 -4.42 -1.45
C ARG A 162 -18.92 -5.64 -0.61
N PRO A 163 -19.43 -6.75 -1.19
CA PRO A 163 -19.69 -7.97 -0.42
C PRO A 163 -18.44 -8.56 0.24
N ALA A 164 -17.26 -8.47 -0.39
CA ALA A 164 -16.01 -8.93 0.23
C ALA A 164 -15.66 -8.11 1.47
N ILE A 165 -15.78 -6.77 1.41
CA ILE A 165 -15.60 -5.88 2.55
C ILE A 165 -16.57 -6.22 3.68
N ALA A 166 -17.88 -6.30 3.37
CA ALA A 166 -18.91 -6.63 4.35
C ALA A 166 -18.65 -7.99 5.02
N ASN A 167 -18.24 -9.01 4.26
CA ASN A 167 -17.94 -10.33 4.79
C ASN A 167 -16.71 -10.34 5.70
N THR A 168 -15.70 -9.54 5.39
CA THR A 168 -14.50 -9.41 6.24
C THR A 168 -14.85 -8.70 7.54
N LEU A 169 -15.58 -7.58 7.48
CA LEU A 169 -16.02 -6.83 8.66
C LEU A 169 -16.93 -7.65 9.59
N ARG A 170 -17.75 -8.54 9.05
CA ARG A 170 -18.61 -9.43 9.85
C ARG A 170 -17.82 -10.37 10.75
N LEU A 171 -16.57 -10.69 10.45
CA LEU A 171 -15.72 -11.50 11.33
C LEU A 171 -15.53 -10.85 12.71
N LEU A 172 -15.57 -9.52 12.77
CA LEU A 172 -15.46 -8.77 14.04
C LEU A 172 -16.73 -8.80 14.90
N THR A 173 -17.84 -9.37 14.41
CA THR A 173 -19.09 -9.54 15.18
C THR A 173 -19.20 -10.91 15.84
N LEU A 174 -18.20 -11.78 15.64
CA LEU A 174 -18.12 -13.10 16.26
C LEU A 174 -17.67 -12.99 17.72
N ALA A 175 -17.96 -14.04 18.51
CA ALA A 175 -17.43 -14.15 19.87
C ALA A 175 -15.89 -14.14 19.83
N GLU A 176 -15.27 -13.60 20.89
CA GLU A 176 -13.82 -13.37 20.95
C GLU A 176 -13.02 -14.67 20.78
N GLU A 177 -13.53 -15.78 21.33
CA GLU A 177 -12.92 -17.11 21.18
C GLU A 177 -12.87 -17.55 19.72
N VAL A 178 -13.90 -17.25 18.93
CA VAL A 178 -13.95 -17.59 17.49
C VAL A 178 -13.01 -16.68 16.71
N VAL A 179 -12.95 -15.39 17.05
CA VAL A 179 -12.00 -14.42 16.46
C VAL A 179 -10.57 -14.89 16.70
N ASP A 180 -10.23 -15.36 17.91
CA ASP A 180 -8.91 -15.87 18.24
C ASP A 180 -8.58 -17.15 17.46
N MET A 181 -9.54 -18.07 17.31
CA MET A 181 -9.34 -19.25 16.47
C MET A 181 -9.03 -18.91 15.01
N VAL A 182 -9.65 -17.86 14.47
CA VAL A 182 -9.35 -17.38 13.10
C VAL A 182 -7.99 -16.70 13.06
N ARG A 183 -7.65 -15.91 14.07
CA ARG A 183 -6.34 -15.23 14.19
C ARG A 183 -5.18 -16.24 14.27
N GLU A 184 -5.37 -17.33 14.99
CA GLU A 184 -4.38 -18.39 15.12
C GLU A 184 -4.36 -19.38 13.94
N GLY A 185 -5.23 -19.20 12.94
CA GLY A 185 -5.34 -20.09 11.79
C GLY A 185 -6.00 -21.44 12.08
N LYS A 186 -6.55 -21.64 13.29
CA LYS A 186 -7.29 -22.87 13.69
C LYS A 186 -8.64 -22.97 12.98
N LEU A 187 -9.23 -21.84 12.60
CA LEU A 187 -10.49 -21.76 11.88
C LEU A 187 -10.32 -20.88 10.65
N SER A 188 -10.74 -21.33 9.47
CA SER A 188 -10.70 -20.49 8.27
C SER A 188 -11.76 -19.39 8.34
N SER A 189 -11.48 -18.24 7.72
CA SER A 189 -12.44 -17.13 7.62
C SER A 189 -13.76 -17.53 6.92
N GLY A 190 -13.71 -18.52 6.02
CA GLY A 190 -14.87 -19.10 5.36
C GLY A 190 -15.78 -19.83 6.35
N HIS A 191 -15.23 -20.69 7.19
CA HIS A 191 -15.98 -21.40 8.22
C HIS A 191 -16.49 -20.43 9.30
N ALA A 192 -15.66 -19.50 9.77
CA ALA A 192 -16.07 -18.51 10.75
C ALA A 192 -17.30 -17.69 10.30
N ARG A 193 -17.40 -17.33 9.01
CA ARG A 193 -18.55 -16.61 8.47
C ARG A 193 -19.89 -17.35 8.61
N THR A 194 -19.89 -18.68 8.62
CA THR A 194 -21.12 -19.47 8.81
C THR A 194 -21.66 -19.37 10.23
N LEU A 195 -20.82 -18.95 11.19
CA LEU A 195 -21.21 -18.76 12.60
C LEU A 195 -21.81 -17.37 12.88
N VAL A 196 -21.65 -16.40 11.97
CA VAL A 196 -22.17 -15.03 12.17
C VAL A 196 -23.69 -14.97 12.43
N PRO A 197 -24.55 -15.77 11.78
CA PRO A 197 -25.98 -15.78 12.10
C PRO A 197 -26.30 -16.31 13.50
N VAL A 198 -25.48 -17.24 14.01
CA VAL A 198 -25.67 -17.91 15.32
C VAL A 198 -25.24 -17.00 16.48
N ALA A 199 -24.27 -16.11 16.26
CA ALA A 199 -23.75 -15.18 17.27
C ALA A 199 -24.74 -14.05 17.65
N LYS A 200 -25.94 -14.03 17.09
CA LYS A 200 -27.00 -13.04 17.35
C LYS A 200 -28.14 -13.55 18.24
N GLU A 201 -28.06 -14.78 18.66
CA GLU A 201 -28.96 -15.38 19.66
C GLU A 201 -28.25 -15.40 21.05
#